data_ef03a634b5cd5fbd5f3c416a0f5f2e13
#
_entry.id   ef03a634b5cd5fbd5f3c416a0f5f2e13
#
_cell.length_a   1.000
_cell.length_b   1.000
_cell.length_c   1.000
_cell.angle_alpha   90.00
_cell.angle_beta   90.00
_cell.angle_gamma   90.00
#
_symmetry.space_group_name_H-M   'P 1'
#
loop_
_entity.id
_entity.type
_entity.pdbx_description
1 polymer ?
#
loop_
_entity_poly.entity_id
_entity_poly.type
_entity_poly.pdbx_seq_one_letter_code
_entity_poly.pdbx_strand_id
1 'polypeptide(L)'
;FVTHRIFRLRGIPFRNEVNFTYTEDEIRCIVEESHRSGRLNALENTLIKNSFDFFDLMARDVMIPRNEIVVFHFDEDLSEAMRRVLPKSHHTCYPVCIEDRDQIIGFIHVKDLLQGCLSGQLSLKKINREILTVPEVMPAPALLQLMKNRRIYLAVVVDEYGGTSGLVTLNDLVEELIGEIPQPAENVPYEIVRQKDGTYEFDGTVILEDVSDRLE
;
A
#
# COMPACT_ATOMS: atom_id res chain seq x y z
N PHE A 1 40.85 1.34 34.68
CA PHE A 1 40.58 1.09 36.13
C PHE A 1 41.20 2.19 37.04
N VAL A 2 42.39 2.72 36.73
CA VAL A 2 43.09 3.73 37.53
C VAL A 2 42.44 5.12 37.41
N THR A 3 41.99 5.51 36.22
CA THR A 3 41.35 6.80 35.94
C THR A 3 40.04 6.98 36.69
N HIS A 4 39.22 5.94 36.86
CA HIS A 4 37.94 5.97 37.59
C HIS A 4 38.11 6.32 39.10
N ARG A 5 39.25 5.90 39.69
CA ARG A 5 39.51 6.14 41.11
C ARG A 5 39.95 7.57 41.39
N ILE A 6 40.64 8.22 40.42
CA ILE A 6 41.12 9.62 40.57
C ILE A 6 39.98 10.62 40.47
N PHE A 7 38.98 10.39 39.60
CA PHE A 7 37.79 11.27 39.46
C PHE A 7 36.86 11.21 40.67
N ARG A 8 36.75 10.03 41.32
CA ARG A 8 35.96 9.87 42.57
C ARG A 8 36.55 10.61 43.78
N LEU A 9 37.85 10.80 43.83
CA LEU A 9 38.57 11.52 44.89
C LEU A 9 38.39 13.06 44.82
N ARG A 10 38.01 13.60 43.68
CA ARG A 10 37.79 15.03 43.45
C ARG A 10 36.32 15.43 43.43
N GLY A 11 35.38 14.52 43.74
CA GLY A 11 33.95 14.86 43.85
C GLY A 11 33.30 15.33 42.52
N ILE A 12 33.91 15.04 41.37
CA ILE A 12 33.37 15.36 40.06
C ILE A 12 32.39 14.24 39.71
N PRO A 13 31.08 14.53 39.59
CA PRO A 13 30.12 13.52 39.18
C PRO A 13 30.46 13.09 37.72
N PHE A 14 30.90 11.87 37.55
CA PHE A 14 31.07 11.26 36.22
C PHE A 14 29.65 10.96 35.73
N ARG A 15 29.04 11.88 34.99
CA ARG A 15 27.81 11.62 34.24
C ARG A 15 28.20 10.70 33.08
N ASN A 16 28.07 9.41 33.31
CA ASN A 16 28.27 8.37 32.28
C ASN A 16 27.04 8.22 31.35
N GLU A 17 26.18 9.18 31.31
CA GLU A 17 25.05 9.22 30.38
C GLU A 17 25.21 10.42 29.46
N VAL A 18 26.02 10.21 28.44
CA VAL A 18 25.82 10.92 27.18
C VAL A 18 24.55 10.28 26.59
N ASN A 19 23.37 10.81 26.97
CA ASN A 19 22.16 10.51 26.27
C ASN A 19 22.33 11.11 24.87
N PHE A 20 22.87 10.32 23.95
CA PHE A 20 22.82 10.64 22.53
C PHE A 20 21.36 10.47 22.09
N THR A 21 20.59 11.53 22.19
CA THR A 21 19.29 11.63 21.52
C THR A 21 19.61 12.01 20.07
N TYR A 22 19.57 11.04 19.20
CA TYR A 22 19.70 11.30 17.75
C TYR A 22 18.40 11.89 17.22
N THR A 23 18.52 12.88 16.38
CA THR A 23 17.40 13.39 15.57
C THR A 23 17.12 12.39 14.43
N GLU A 24 15.95 12.50 13.81
CA GLU A 24 15.59 11.67 12.66
C GLU A 24 16.62 11.81 11.53
N ASP A 25 17.03 13.05 11.22
CA ASP A 25 18.04 13.32 10.19
C ASP A 25 19.39 12.64 10.49
N GLU A 26 19.80 12.63 11.76
CA GLU A 26 21.02 11.93 12.14
C GLU A 26 20.89 10.42 11.99
N ILE A 27 19.71 9.84 12.28
CA ILE A 27 19.44 8.41 12.08
C ILE A 27 19.45 8.11 10.58
N ARG A 28 18.82 8.94 9.74
CA ARG A 28 18.86 8.81 8.27
C ARG A 28 20.31 8.82 7.74
N CYS A 29 21.16 9.71 8.25
CA CYS A 29 22.57 9.74 7.89
C CYS A 29 23.31 8.46 8.29
N ILE A 30 23.04 7.92 9.50
CA ILE A 30 23.66 6.66 9.98
C ILE A 30 23.22 5.49 9.09
N VAL A 31 21.98 5.41 8.71
CA VAL A 31 21.42 4.38 7.82
C VAL A 31 22.09 4.45 6.44
N GLU A 32 22.23 5.63 5.87
CA GLU A 32 22.88 5.85 4.58
C GLU A 32 24.36 5.42 4.62
N GLU A 33 25.09 5.79 5.68
CA GLU A 33 26.49 5.38 5.87
C GLU A 33 26.63 3.86 6.04
N SER A 34 25.68 3.24 6.75
CA SER A 34 25.63 1.78 6.93
C SER A 34 25.39 1.07 5.61
N HIS A 35 24.54 1.63 4.74
CA HIS A 35 24.31 1.10 3.40
C HIS A 35 25.58 1.24 2.51
N ARG A 36 26.20 2.42 2.48
CA ARG A 36 27.44 2.67 1.71
C ARG A 36 28.59 1.76 2.15
N SER A 37 28.67 1.43 3.45
CA SER A 37 29.68 0.52 4.00
C SER A 37 29.34 -0.97 3.77
N GLY A 38 28.22 -1.29 3.10
CA GLY A 38 27.78 -2.66 2.81
C GLY A 38 27.26 -3.43 4.03
N ARG A 39 26.92 -2.75 5.13
CA ARG A 39 26.33 -3.35 6.33
C ARG A 39 24.81 -3.50 6.23
N LEU A 40 24.17 -2.66 5.45
CA LEU A 40 22.76 -2.73 5.09
C LEU A 40 22.64 -3.00 3.59
N ASN A 41 21.81 -3.96 3.23
CA ASN A 41 21.48 -4.21 1.84
C ASN A 41 20.50 -3.13 1.29
N ALA A 42 20.23 -3.15 -0.02
CA ALA A 42 19.35 -2.15 -0.66
C ALA A 42 17.93 -2.19 -0.11
N LEU A 43 17.36 -3.37 0.08
CA LEU A 43 16.01 -3.55 0.61
C LEU A 43 15.90 -3.02 2.05
N GLU A 44 16.84 -3.37 2.92
CA GLU A 44 16.85 -2.88 4.31
C GLU A 44 16.92 -1.36 4.36
N ASN A 45 17.77 -0.75 3.54
CA ASN A 45 17.88 0.72 3.43
C ASN A 45 16.57 1.35 2.99
N THR A 46 15.91 0.79 1.96
CA THR A 46 14.62 1.27 1.45
C THR A 46 13.53 1.17 2.51
N LEU A 47 13.39 0.03 3.18
CA LEU A 47 12.38 -0.17 4.23
C LEU A 47 12.52 0.83 5.38
N ILE A 48 13.77 1.12 5.80
CA ILE A 48 14.02 2.07 6.88
C ILE A 48 13.66 3.49 6.43
N LYS A 49 14.04 3.89 5.21
CA LYS A 49 13.69 5.20 4.65
C LYS A 49 12.19 5.38 4.53
N ASN A 50 11.52 4.44 3.87
CA ASN A 50 10.06 4.45 3.70
C ASN A 50 9.33 4.49 5.05
N SER A 51 9.88 3.80 6.06
CA SER A 51 9.29 3.83 7.41
C SER A 51 9.27 5.25 8.00
N PHE A 52 10.34 6.03 7.84
CA PHE A 52 10.35 7.42 8.30
C PHE A 52 9.36 8.27 7.51
N ASP A 53 9.38 8.16 6.18
CA ASP A 53 8.50 8.93 5.30
C ASP A 53 7.03 8.62 5.57
N PHE A 54 6.68 7.35 5.83
CA PHE A 54 5.33 6.91 6.14
C PHE A 54 4.72 7.59 7.38
N PHE A 55 5.55 7.93 8.38
CA PHE A 55 5.06 8.59 9.59
C PHE A 55 4.58 10.03 9.34
N ASP A 56 5.00 10.65 8.24
CA ASP A 56 4.61 12.00 7.86
C ASP A 56 3.38 12.03 6.93
N LEU A 57 3.00 10.87 6.36
CA LEU A 57 1.86 10.77 5.44
C LEU A 57 0.51 10.84 6.17
N MET A 58 -0.47 11.40 5.45
CA MET A 58 -1.88 11.41 5.82
C MET A 58 -2.70 10.55 4.84
N ALA A 59 -3.94 10.24 5.20
CA ALA A 59 -4.84 9.45 4.36
C ALA A 59 -4.98 10.03 2.94
N ARG A 60 -5.02 11.36 2.79
CA ARG A 60 -5.08 12.05 1.49
C ARG A 60 -3.86 11.83 0.60
N ASP A 61 -2.69 11.56 1.19
CA ASP A 61 -1.43 11.42 0.44
C ASP A 61 -1.30 10.00 -0.16
N VAL A 62 -2.02 9.02 0.41
CA VAL A 62 -1.99 7.60 0.02
C VAL A 62 -3.27 7.17 -0.72
N MET A 63 -4.33 7.98 -0.69
CA MET A 63 -5.63 7.60 -1.25
C MET A 63 -5.63 7.53 -2.78
N ILE A 64 -6.41 6.61 -3.31
CA ILE A 64 -6.86 6.63 -4.71
C ILE A 64 -7.87 7.78 -4.82
N PRO A 65 -7.65 8.77 -5.69
CA PRO A 65 -8.53 9.92 -5.85
C PRO A 65 -9.94 9.51 -6.30
N ARG A 66 -10.96 10.27 -5.89
CA ARG A 66 -12.38 10.00 -6.19
C ARG A 66 -12.68 9.74 -7.67
N ASN A 67 -12.04 10.45 -8.58
CA ASN A 67 -12.24 10.30 -10.02
C ASN A 67 -11.75 8.95 -10.57
N GLU A 68 -10.86 8.28 -9.88
CA GLU A 68 -10.27 6.99 -10.26
C GLU A 68 -10.98 5.80 -9.62
N ILE A 69 -11.84 6.05 -8.61
CA ILE A 69 -12.57 4.97 -7.94
C ILE A 69 -13.56 4.30 -8.90
N VAL A 70 -13.45 3.00 -9.03
CA VAL A 70 -14.42 2.17 -9.76
C VAL A 70 -15.51 1.72 -8.80
N VAL A 71 -16.77 2.10 -9.08
CA VAL A 71 -17.93 1.90 -8.18
C VAL A 71 -19.02 1.06 -8.83
N PHE A 72 -19.84 0.42 -7.98
CA PHE A 72 -21.16 -0.09 -8.32
C PHE A 72 -22.24 0.90 -7.84
N HIS A 73 -23.28 1.14 -8.63
CA HIS A 73 -24.43 1.93 -8.21
C HIS A 73 -25.47 1.03 -7.55
N PHE A 74 -26.02 1.47 -6.42
CA PHE A 74 -26.88 0.64 -5.57
C PHE A 74 -28.18 0.21 -6.26
N ASP A 75 -28.73 1.07 -7.12
CA ASP A 75 -29.98 0.85 -7.84
C ASP A 75 -29.79 0.30 -9.27
N GLU A 76 -28.53 0.06 -9.69
CA GLU A 76 -28.21 -0.50 -11.00
C GLU A 76 -28.54 -1.99 -11.09
N ASP A 77 -28.93 -2.46 -12.27
CA ASP A 77 -29.01 -3.91 -12.52
C ASP A 77 -27.62 -4.53 -12.36
N LEU A 78 -27.50 -5.45 -11.42
CA LEU A 78 -26.23 -6.00 -11.03
C LEU A 78 -25.55 -6.79 -12.16
N SER A 79 -26.33 -7.43 -13.05
CA SER A 79 -25.78 -8.16 -14.18
C SER A 79 -25.18 -7.21 -15.23
N GLU A 80 -25.78 -6.03 -15.39
CA GLU A 80 -25.27 -4.99 -16.27
C GLU A 80 -24.03 -4.32 -15.66
N ALA A 81 -24.08 -3.98 -14.37
CA ALA A 81 -22.95 -3.44 -13.63
C ALA A 81 -21.73 -4.37 -13.68
N MET A 82 -21.92 -5.66 -13.49
CA MET A 82 -20.85 -6.65 -13.57
C MET A 82 -20.21 -6.69 -14.96
N ARG A 83 -21.00 -6.67 -16.03
CA ARG A 83 -20.48 -6.63 -17.41
C ARG A 83 -19.71 -5.35 -17.73
N ARG A 84 -20.08 -4.24 -17.10
CA ARG A 84 -19.43 -2.93 -17.25
C ARG A 84 -18.12 -2.84 -16.48
N VAL A 85 -18.08 -3.37 -15.27
CA VAL A 85 -16.99 -3.17 -14.29
C VAL A 85 -15.94 -4.26 -14.38
N LEU A 86 -16.33 -5.54 -14.26
CA LEU A 86 -15.38 -6.65 -14.09
C LEU A 86 -14.39 -6.85 -15.24
N PRO A 87 -14.73 -6.63 -16.53
CA PRO A 87 -13.75 -6.78 -17.60
C PRO A 87 -12.69 -5.68 -17.65
N LYS A 88 -12.94 -4.56 -16.97
CA LYS A 88 -12.08 -3.37 -17.01
C LYS A 88 -11.23 -3.19 -15.75
N SER A 89 -11.52 -3.93 -14.71
CA SER A 89 -10.82 -3.78 -13.43
C SER A 89 -10.76 -5.12 -12.69
N HIS A 90 -9.62 -5.39 -12.07
CA HIS A 90 -9.32 -6.66 -11.40
C HIS A 90 -9.26 -6.50 -9.86
N HIS A 91 -10.07 -5.59 -9.33
CA HIS A 91 -10.11 -5.35 -7.89
C HIS A 91 -10.85 -6.46 -7.14
N THR A 92 -10.45 -6.72 -5.92
CA THR A 92 -11.09 -7.71 -5.04
C THR A 92 -12.34 -7.14 -4.36
N CYS A 93 -12.35 -5.82 -4.13
CA CYS A 93 -13.44 -5.10 -3.47
C CYS A 93 -13.83 -3.88 -4.31
N TYR A 94 -15.13 -3.62 -4.39
CA TYR A 94 -15.69 -2.50 -5.12
C TYR A 94 -16.60 -1.69 -4.20
N PRO A 95 -16.39 -0.37 -4.08
CA PRO A 95 -17.31 0.51 -3.37
C PRO A 95 -18.69 0.55 -4.03
N VAL A 96 -19.71 0.76 -3.21
CA VAL A 96 -21.10 0.95 -3.65
C VAL A 96 -21.54 2.36 -3.32
N CYS A 97 -22.01 3.09 -4.31
CA CYS A 97 -22.58 4.43 -4.15
C CYS A 97 -24.09 4.47 -4.46
N ILE A 98 -24.78 5.50 -3.98
CA ILE A 98 -26.20 5.71 -4.28
C ILE A 98 -26.34 6.46 -5.61
N GLU A 99 -26.07 7.75 -5.64
CA GLU A 99 -26.24 8.58 -6.83
C GLU A 99 -24.91 8.76 -7.57
N ASP A 100 -23.91 9.20 -6.83
CA ASP A 100 -22.57 9.43 -7.35
C ASP A 100 -21.50 8.96 -6.36
N ARG A 101 -20.23 9.18 -6.73
CA ARG A 101 -19.08 8.78 -5.91
C ARG A 101 -18.94 9.56 -4.60
N ASP A 102 -19.77 10.60 -4.38
CA ASP A 102 -19.77 11.37 -3.13
C ASP A 102 -20.47 10.62 -1.99
N GLN A 103 -21.37 9.70 -2.33
CA GLN A 103 -22.15 8.93 -1.36
C GLN A 103 -21.81 7.43 -1.42
N ILE A 104 -20.64 7.06 -0.95
CA ILE A 104 -20.27 5.65 -0.81
C ILE A 104 -20.90 5.10 0.46
N ILE A 105 -21.79 4.11 0.32
CA ILE A 105 -22.56 3.50 1.41
C ILE A 105 -22.02 2.15 1.89
N GLY A 106 -21.03 1.61 1.20
CA GLY A 106 -20.49 0.32 1.52
C GLY A 106 -19.56 -0.20 0.44
N PHE A 107 -19.27 -1.49 0.50
CA PHE A 107 -18.48 -2.17 -0.52
C PHE A 107 -18.95 -3.60 -0.76
N ILE A 108 -18.62 -4.14 -1.91
CA ILE A 108 -18.88 -5.52 -2.31
C ILE A 108 -17.56 -6.24 -2.51
N HIS A 109 -17.49 -7.47 -2.03
CA HIS A 109 -16.36 -8.35 -2.33
C HIS A 109 -16.70 -9.21 -3.57
N VAL A 110 -15.76 -9.36 -4.50
CA VAL A 110 -15.93 -10.17 -5.73
C VAL A 110 -16.40 -11.59 -5.43
N LYS A 111 -15.93 -12.20 -4.35
CA LYS A 111 -16.39 -13.54 -3.92
C LYS A 111 -17.89 -13.60 -3.65
N ASP A 112 -18.46 -12.54 -3.05
CA ASP A 112 -19.89 -12.48 -2.75
C ASP A 112 -20.71 -12.32 -4.05
N LEU A 113 -20.18 -11.55 -5.02
CA LEU A 113 -20.75 -11.46 -6.36
C LEU A 113 -20.81 -12.83 -7.04
N LEU A 114 -19.70 -13.55 -7.05
CA LEU A 114 -19.61 -14.87 -7.68
C LEU A 114 -20.56 -15.87 -6.99
N GLN A 115 -20.59 -15.88 -5.66
CA GLN A 115 -21.49 -16.74 -4.90
C GLN A 115 -22.95 -16.41 -5.17
N GLY A 116 -23.30 -15.13 -5.26
CA GLY A 116 -24.63 -14.66 -5.61
C GLY A 116 -25.06 -15.11 -7.01
N CYS A 117 -24.16 -15.03 -7.99
CA CYS A 117 -24.39 -15.51 -9.35
C CYS A 117 -24.66 -17.01 -9.39
N LEU A 118 -23.85 -17.82 -8.72
CA LEU A 118 -23.98 -19.28 -8.67
C LEU A 118 -25.26 -19.73 -7.98
N SER A 119 -25.71 -19.01 -6.96
CA SER A 119 -26.92 -19.35 -6.19
C SER A 119 -28.21 -18.82 -6.81
N GLY A 120 -28.13 -17.97 -7.86
CA GLY A 120 -29.29 -17.32 -8.47
C GLY A 120 -29.99 -16.30 -7.55
N GLN A 121 -29.34 -15.91 -6.44
CA GLN A 121 -29.87 -14.97 -5.44
C GLN A 121 -28.98 -13.72 -5.34
N LEU A 122 -28.74 -13.11 -6.46
CA LEU A 122 -27.90 -11.92 -6.55
C LEU A 122 -28.69 -10.65 -6.18
N SER A 123 -28.32 -10.00 -5.06
CA SER A 123 -28.91 -8.74 -4.62
C SER A 123 -27.87 -7.88 -3.94
N LEU A 124 -27.60 -6.68 -4.46
CA LEU A 124 -26.68 -5.70 -3.86
C LEU A 124 -26.99 -5.44 -2.38
N LYS A 125 -28.27 -5.34 -2.03
CA LYS A 125 -28.71 -5.12 -0.63
C LYS A 125 -28.24 -6.20 0.35
N LYS A 126 -28.07 -7.43 -0.13
CA LYS A 126 -27.66 -8.55 0.74
C LYS A 126 -26.14 -8.72 0.86
N ILE A 127 -25.38 -8.30 -0.18
CA ILE A 127 -23.94 -8.49 -0.27
C ILE A 127 -23.15 -7.22 0.01
N ASN A 128 -23.82 -6.05 0.14
CA ASN A 128 -23.18 -4.81 0.54
C ASN A 128 -22.73 -4.88 1.99
N ARG A 129 -21.46 -4.60 2.24
CA ARG A 129 -20.82 -4.58 3.56
C ARG A 129 -20.55 -3.17 3.99
N GLU A 130 -20.56 -2.91 5.31
CA GLU A 130 -20.18 -1.62 5.86
C GLU A 130 -18.74 -1.27 5.50
N ILE A 131 -18.52 0.02 5.21
CA ILE A 131 -17.21 0.57 4.88
C ILE A 131 -16.75 1.51 5.99
N LEU A 132 -15.45 1.52 6.26
CA LEU A 132 -14.84 2.47 7.18
C LEU A 132 -14.75 3.84 6.50
N THR A 133 -15.15 4.90 7.22
CA THR A 133 -14.99 6.29 6.76
C THR A 133 -13.99 7.00 7.66
N VAL A 134 -13.03 7.69 7.08
CA VAL A 134 -11.96 8.40 7.77
C VAL A 134 -11.73 9.78 7.15
N PRO A 135 -11.32 10.80 7.95
CA PRO A 135 -11.00 12.12 7.42
C PRO A 135 -9.67 12.13 6.65
N GLU A 136 -9.53 13.02 5.67
CA GLU A 136 -8.31 13.22 4.87
C GLU A 136 -7.05 13.45 5.71
N VAL A 137 -7.20 14.16 6.83
CA VAL A 137 -6.11 14.55 7.72
C VAL A 137 -5.72 13.46 8.71
N MET A 138 -6.28 12.26 8.59
CA MET A 138 -5.91 11.14 9.44
C MET A 138 -4.48 10.70 9.11
N PRO A 139 -3.55 10.61 10.09
CA PRO A 139 -2.20 10.08 9.84
C PRO A 139 -2.24 8.64 9.31
N ALA A 140 -1.48 8.36 8.27
CA ALA A 140 -1.41 7.04 7.64
C ALA A 140 -1.05 5.92 8.64
N PRO A 141 -0.11 6.12 9.59
CA PRO A 141 0.17 5.11 10.63
C PRO A 141 -1.04 4.80 11.52
N ALA A 142 -1.82 5.83 11.87
CA ALA A 142 -3.04 5.65 12.68
C ALA A 142 -4.12 4.91 11.89
N LEU A 143 -4.28 5.24 10.61
CA LEU A 143 -5.19 4.55 9.70
C LEU A 143 -4.81 3.08 9.53
N LEU A 144 -3.53 2.79 9.29
CA LEU A 144 -3.01 1.42 9.19
C LEU A 144 -3.33 0.61 10.46
N GLN A 145 -3.07 1.19 11.63
CA GLN A 145 -3.35 0.53 12.91
C GLN A 145 -4.86 0.30 13.13
N LEU A 146 -5.70 1.28 12.77
CA LEU A 146 -7.16 1.18 12.83
C LEU A 146 -7.70 0.06 11.93
N MET A 147 -7.27 0.04 10.66
CA MET A 147 -7.67 -0.98 9.68
C MET A 147 -7.23 -2.38 10.12
N LYS A 148 -5.99 -2.53 10.58
CA LYS A 148 -5.44 -3.79 11.11
C LYS A 148 -6.24 -4.29 12.32
N ASN A 149 -6.51 -3.42 13.31
CA ASN A 149 -7.21 -3.80 14.54
C ASN A 149 -8.67 -4.19 14.28
N ARG A 150 -9.34 -3.53 13.34
CA ARG A 150 -10.72 -3.83 12.93
C ARG A 150 -10.82 -4.90 11.86
N ARG A 151 -9.70 -5.38 11.30
CA ARG A 151 -9.65 -6.31 10.16
C ARG A 151 -10.42 -5.77 8.94
N ILE A 152 -10.26 -4.49 8.68
CA ILE A 152 -10.87 -3.79 7.55
C ILE A 152 -9.79 -3.60 6.49
N TYR A 153 -10.14 -3.86 5.23
CA TYR A 153 -9.20 -3.80 4.10
C TYR A 153 -9.42 -2.60 3.20
N LEU A 154 -10.52 -1.85 3.42
CA LEU A 154 -10.94 -0.74 2.56
C LEU A 154 -11.53 0.37 3.41
N ALA A 155 -11.13 1.62 3.17
CA ALA A 155 -11.65 2.81 3.84
C ALA A 155 -11.95 3.91 2.83
N VAL A 156 -13.06 4.61 3.03
CA VAL A 156 -13.39 5.84 2.30
C VAL A 156 -12.78 7.02 3.04
N VAL A 157 -12.09 7.87 2.29
CA VAL A 157 -11.54 9.13 2.78
C VAL A 157 -12.54 10.24 2.45
N VAL A 158 -12.87 11.05 3.46
CA VAL A 158 -13.85 12.15 3.32
C VAL A 158 -13.24 13.50 3.66
N ASP A 159 -13.74 14.54 2.96
CA ASP A 159 -13.42 15.93 3.23
C ASP A 159 -14.16 16.50 4.46
N GLU A 160 -13.99 17.79 4.74
CA GLU A 160 -14.61 18.51 5.86
C GLU A 160 -16.13 18.65 5.71
N TYR A 161 -16.65 18.46 4.51
CA TYR A 161 -18.08 18.56 4.19
C TYR A 161 -18.78 17.20 4.16
N GLY A 162 -17.99 16.12 4.36
CA GLY A 162 -18.49 14.75 4.32
C GLY A 162 -18.59 14.15 2.90
N GLY A 163 -18.06 14.84 1.90
CA GLY A 163 -17.91 14.32 0.54
C GLY A 163 -16.75 13.32 0.42
N THR A 164 -16.88 12.37 -0.48
CA THR A 164 -15.78 11.40 -0.73
C THR A 164 -14.64 12.09 -1.47
N SER A 165 -13.46 12.13 -0.86
CA SER A 165 -12.21 12.57 -1.47
C SER A 165 -11.50 11.44 -2.19
N GLY A 166 -11.53 10.24 -1.60
CA GLY A 166 -10.82 9.10 -2.13
C GLY A 166 -11.11 7.79 -1.41
N LEU A 167 -10.28 6.81 -1.71
CA LEU A 167 -10.35 5.47 -1.15
C LEU A 167 -8.94 5.01 -0.77
N VAL A 168 -8.79 4.36 0.37
CA VAL A 168 -7.51 3.76 0.80
C VAL A 168 -7.74 2.28 1.04
N THR A 169 -6.84 1.45 0.50
CA THR A 169 -6.79 0.04 0.86
C THR A 169 -5.67 -0.24 1.86
N LEU A 170 -5.76 -1.37 2.55
CA LEU A 170 -4.68 -1.80 3.44
C LEU A 170 -3.38 -2.07 2.66
N ASN A 171 -3.51 -2.52 1.40
CA ASN A 171 -2.36 -2.77 0.54
C ASN A 171 -1.62 -1.47 0.20
N ASP A 172 -2.35 -0.38 -0.13
CA ASP A 172 -1.74 0.92 -0.44
C ASP A 172 -0.88 1.40 0.74
N LEU A 173 -1.40 1.30 1.98
CA LEU A 173 -0.66 1.67 3.19
C LEU A 173 0.57 0.78 3.44
N VAL A 174 0.51 -0.49 3.09
CA VAL A 174 1.64 -1.42 3.22
C VAL A 174 2.66 -1.15 2.12
N GLU A 175 2.21 -0.82 0.91
CA GLU A 175 3.06 -0.51 -0.24
C GLU A 175 3.91 0.74 0.01
N GLU A 176 3.38 1.76 0.69
CA GLU A 176 4.17 2.91 1.14
C GLU A 176 5.35 2.50 2.06
N LEU A 177 5.17 1.46 2.88
CA LEU A 177 6.23 0.98 3.77
C LEU A 177 7.27 0.10 3.07
N ILE A 178 6.82 -0.84 2.22
CA ILE A 178 7.72 -1.85 1.64
C ILE A 178 8.20 -1.50 0.22
N GLY A 179 7.63 -0.45 -0.40
CA GLY A 179 7.83 -0.11 -1.80
C GLY A 179 6.86 -0.88 -2.70
N GLU A 180 6.89 -0.58 -3.99
CA GLU A 180 6.02 -1.23 -4.98
C GLU A 180 6.12 -2.75 -4.86
N ILE A 181 4.97 -3.39 -4.59
CA ILE A 181 4.85 -4.84 -4.65
C ILE A 181 4.65 -5.16 -6.13
N PRO A 182 5.59 -5.87 -6.76
CA PRO A 182 5.38 -6.31 -8.13
C PRO A 182 4.09 -7.12 -8.16
N GLN A 183 3.05 -6.56 -8.76
CA GLN A 183 1.86 -7.37 -9.04
C GLN A 183 2.32 -8.48 -9.96
N PRO A 184 1.92 -9.75 -9.71
CA PRO A 184 2.20 -10.80 -10.66
C PRO A 184 1.65 -10.29 -11.99
N ALA A 185 2.56 -10.09 -12.94
CA ALA A 185 2.22 -9.53 -14.24
C ALA A 185 1.01 -10.32 -14.74
N GLU A 186 -0.14 -9.64 -14.86
CA GLU A 186 -1.30 -10.24 -15.52
C GLU A 186 -0.82 -10.69 -16.88
N ASN A 187 -0.59 -12.00 -17.04
CA ASN A 187 -0.29 -12.70 -18.28
C ASN A 187 -0.01 -11.80 -19.50
N VAL A 188 0.85 -10.80 -19.35
CA VAL A 188 1.64 -10.33 -20.46
C VAL A 188 2.66 -11.45 -20.57
N PRO A 189 2.57 -12.34 -21.53
CA PRO A 189 3.66 -13.28 -21.76
C PRO A 189 4.86 -12.36 -21.92
N TYR A 190 5.87 -12.50 -21.04
CA TYR A 190 7.18 -11.96 -21.34
C TYR A 190 7.56 -12.62 -22.66
N GLU A 191 7.19 -11.98 -23.76
CA GLU A 191 7.44 -12.53 -25.08
C GLU A 191 8.92 -12.35 -25.37
N ILE A 192 9.70 -13.31 -24.86
CA ILE A 192 10.98 -13.61 -25.48
C ILE A 192 10.64 -14.44 -26.73
N VAL A 193 10.38 -13.76 -27.83
CA VAL A 193 10.02 -14.38 -29.09
C VAL A 193 11.27 -14.62 -29.90
N ARG A 194 11.57 -15.90 -30.16
CA ARG A 194 12.63 -16.25 -31.08
C ARG A 194 12.15 -16.01 -32.53
N GLN A 195 12.78 -15.07 -33.22
CA GLN A 195 12.52 -14.76 -34.61
C GLN A 195 13.07 -15.85 -35.54
N LYS A 196 12.57 -15.89 -36.79
CA LYS A 196 12.96 -16.90 -37.81
C LYS A 196 14.43 -16.79 -38.22
N ASP A 197 15.05 -15.64 -38.01
CA ASP A 197 16.47 -15.37 -38.31
C ASP A 197 17.40 -15.77 -37.17
N GLY A 198 16.87 -16.31 -36.06
CA GLY A 198 17.62 -16.72 -34.88
C GLY A 198 17.85 -15.62 -33.86
N THR A 199 17.35 -14.41 -34.08
CA THR A 199 17.36 -13.32 -33.10
C THR A 199 16.23 -13.48 -32.08
N TYR A 200 16.38 -12.84 -30.90
CA TYR A 200 15.36 -12.82 -29.88
C TYR A 200 14.85 -11.39 -29.71
N GLU A 201 13.54 -11.24 -29.72
CA GLU A 201 12.84 -10.00 -29.40
C GLU A 201 12.21 -10.16 -28.02
N PHE A 202 12.48 -9.21 -27.12
CA PHE A 202 11.94 -9.21 -25.76
C PHE A 202 11.53 -7.81 -25.35
N ASP A 203 10.52 -7.73 -24.48
CA ASP A 203 10.09 -6.47 -23.89
C ASP A 203 11.21 -5.90 -22.99
N GLY A 204 11.41 -4.58 -23.02
CA GLY A 204 12.44 -3.91 -22.22
C GLY A 204 12.25 -4.01 -20.69
N THR A 205 11.12 -4.54 -20.24
CA THR A 205 10.82 -4.82 -18.84
C THR A 205 11.24 -6.22 -18.37
N VAL A 206 11.73 -7.08 -19.27
CA VAL A 206 12.20 -8.44 -18.96
C VAL A 206 13.47 -8.37 -18.12
N ILE A 207 13.49 -9.12 -17.01
CA ILE A 207 14.66 -9.19 -16.11
C ILE A 207 15.83 -9.90 -16.83
N LEU A 208 17.04 -9.36 -16.69
CA LEU A 208 18.24 -9.88 -17.35
C LEU A 208 18.54 -11.36 -17.03
N GLU A 209 18.12 -11.83 -15.86
CA GLU A 209 18.23 -13.21 -15.42
C GLU A 209 17.40 -14.15 -16.30
N ASP A 210 16.14 -13.77 -16.60
CA ASP A 210 15.23 -14.54 -17.48
C ASP A 210 15.74 -14.58 -18.93
N VAL A 211 16.38 -13.50 -19.39
CA VAL A 211 17.02 -13.44 -20.71
C VAL A 211 18.22 -14.40 -20.76
N SER A 212 19.03 -14.43 -19.70
CA SER A 212 20.21 -15.31 -19.63
C SER A 212 19.82 -16.78 -19.65
N ASP A 213 18.82 -17.18 -18.84
CA ASP A 213 18.34 -18.57 -18.76
C ASP A 213 17.70 -19.08 -20.06
N ARG A 214 17.26 -18.14 -20.94
CA ARG A 214 16.63 -18.49 -22.21
C ARG A 214 17.63 -18.56 -23.37
N LEU A 215 18.81 -17.99 -23.19
CA LEU A 215 19.87 -17.95 -24.22
C LEU A 215 20.92 -19.08 -24.06
N GLU A 216 20.94 -19.78 -22.90
CA GLU A 216 21.67 -21.03 -22.71
C GLU A 216 20.87 -22.24 -23.27
#